data_b5a24513f16371246bae2d6ffa5f410f
#
_entry.id   b5a24513f16371246bae2d6ffa5f410f
#
_cell.length_a   1.000
_cell.length_b   1.000
_cell.length_c   1.000
_cell.angle_alpha   90.00
_cell.angle_beta   90.00
_cell.angle_gamma   90.00
#
_symmetry.space_group_name_H-M   'P 1'
#
loop_
_entity.id
_entity.type
_entity.pdbx_description
1 polymer ?
#
loop_
_entity_poly.entity_id
_entity_poly.type
_entity_poly.pdbx_seq_one_letter_code
_entity_poly.pdbx_strand_id
1 'polypeptide(L)'
;MEFKTILVPTEQHDLMNSTLETALVLARKCDSYIEGFALRVVIPTAYAMADAGPLAIPPSLEQDIAENAKQTRTLFETFMQEHGVPSGGPTTVLSSKWLEDAPEGDHFVGSHGRLFDLIVLGRPGRDLKGSRMTTLEAALFESGRPVLIAPPSPRPQMGSNVLIAWNSSTEQARTVAFAMPILKRADRVVVLTVEGGAAVPGPTGQQLCHYLQLSGVPAKALTVGLNGRLTGEAVLRMHWVVTS
;
A
#
# COMPACT_ATOMS: atom_id res chain seq x y z
N MET A 1 15.95 10.21 -1.29
CA MET A 1 14.47 10.35 -1.23
C MET A 1 14.03 9.53 -0.03
N GLU A 2 13.15 10.03 0.78
CA GLU A 2 12.55 9.34 1.95
C GLU A 2 11.04 9.41 1.79
N PHE A 3 10.32 8.50 2.44
CA PHE A 3 8.87 8.56 2.47
C PHE A 3 8.42 9.59 3.52
N LYS A 4 8.32 10.86 3.15
CA LYS A 4 7.91 11.92 4.07
C LYS A 4 6.41 12.09 4.18
N THR A 5 5.66 11.64 3.17
CA THR A 5 4.20 11.73 3.14
C THR A 5 3.59 10.37 2.82
N ILE A 6 2.67 9.91 3.66
CA ILE A 6 1.99 8.61 3.53
C ILE A 6 0.49 8.85 3.49
N LEU A 7 -0.16 8.36 2.44
CA LEU A 7 -1.62 8.37 2.31
C LEU A 7 -2.19 7.02 2.73
N VAL A 8 -3.21 7.06 3.59
CA VAL A 8 -3.91 5.87 4.06
C VAL A 8 -5.41 6.03 3.82
N PRO A 9 -5.93 5.62 2.65
CA PRO A 9 -7.38 5.50 2.46
C PRO A 9 -7.96 4.57 3.51
N THR A 10 -8.93 5.07 4.30
CA THR A 10 -9.43 4.37 5.47
C THR A 10 -10.84 3.85 5.21
N GLU A 11 -11.05 2.57 5.45
CA GLU A 11 -12.32 1.85 5.25
C GLU A 11 -12.68 1.09 6.52
N GLN A 12 -13.96 0.73 6.67
CA GLN A 12 -14.38 -0.17 7.74
C GLN A 12 -14.21 -1.63 7.30
N HIS A 13 -13.16 -2.27 7.78
CA HIS A 13 -12.95 -3.72 7.63
C HIS A 13 -11.98 -4.24 8.69
N ASP A 14 -12.02 -5.56 8.94
CA ASP A 14 -11.27 -6.20 10.02
C ASP A 14 -9.74 -6.00 9.96
N LEU A 15 -9.20 -5.71 8.77
CA LEU A 15 -7.77 -5.54 8.53
C LEU A 15 -7.30 -4.08 8.61
N MET A 16 -8.19 -3.12 8.89
CA MET A 16 -7.82 -1.70 8.86
C MET A 16 -6.79 -1.35 9.93
N ASN A 17 -6.89 -1.92 11.13
CA ASN A 17 -5.88 -1.74 12.17
C ASN A 17 -4.49 -2.20 11.71
N SER A 18 -4.39 -3.36 11.05
CA SER A 18 -3.12 -3.83 10.49
C SER A 18 -2.56 -2.90 9.42
N THR A 19 -3.43 -2.26 8.64
CA THR A 19 -3.05 -1.25 7.64
C THR A 19 -2.47 -0.01 8.31
N LEU A 20 -3.13 0.51 9.34
CA LEU A 20 -2.67 1.67 10.12
C LEU A 20 -1.36 1.37 10.86
N GLU A 21 -1.22 0.19 11.47
CA GLU A 21 0.04 -0.22 12.11
C GLU A 21 1.19 -0.33 11.10
N THR A 22 0.93 -0.87 9.92
CA THR A 22 1.94 -0.96 8.85
C THR A 22 2.40 0.42 8.41
N ALA A 23 1.47 1.36 8.22
CA ALA A 23 1.78 2.74 7.88
C ALA A 23 2.59 3.42 8.99
N LEU A 24 2.19 3.22 10.25
CA LEU A 24 2.84 3.82 11.41
C LEU A 24 4.27 3.30 11.63
N VAL A 25 4.52 1.99 11.46
CA VAL A 25 5.86 1.40 11.56
C VAL A 25 6.81 2.07 10.57
N LEU A 26 6.36 2.31 9.35
CA LEU A 26 7.18 3.01 8.35
C LEU A 26 7.30 4.50 8.64
N ALA A 27 6.20 5.15 9.04
CA ALA A 27 6.19 6.56 9.36
C ALA A 27 7.16 6.92 10.49
N ARG A 28 7.25 6.09 11.53
CA ARG A 28 8.23 6.26 12.62
C ARG A 28 9.67 6.16 12.16
N LYS A 29 9.95 5.34 11.14
CA LYS A 29 11.30 5.19 10.58
C LYS A 29 11.73 6.36 9.71
N CYS A 30 10.77 7.09 9.15
CA CYS A 30 11.01 8.14 8.15
C CYS A 30 10.61 9.53 8.62
N ASP A 31 10.09 9.68 9.86
CA ASP A 31 9.49 10.92 10.38
C ASP A 31 8.46 11.47 9.37
N SER A 32 7.47 10.63 9.06
CA SER A 32 6.51 10.89 8.00
C SER A 32 5.24 11.57 8.52
N TYR A 33 4.64 12.39 7.67
CA TYR A 33 3.26 12.82 7.79
C TYR A 33 2.32 11.74 7.25
N ILE A 34 1.30 11.38 8.02
CA ILE A 34 0.26 10.41 7.63
C ILE A 34 -1.05 11.15 7.42
N GLU A 35 -1.66 11.00 6.25
CA GLU A 35 -3.00 11.50 6.00
C GLU A 35 -3.98 10.35 5.78
N GLY A 36 -5.08 10.38 6.56
CA GLY A 36 -6.20 9.47 6.40
C GLY A 36 -7.44 10.19 5.90
N PHE A 37 -8.32 9.50 5.22
CA PHE A 37 -9.65 9.97 4.82
C PHE A 37 -10.61 8.80 4.67
N ALA A 38 -11.92 9.06 4.83
CA ALA A 38 -12.95 8.04 4.60
C ALA A 38 -13.09 7.74 3.11
N LEU A 39 -12.86 6.51 2.71
CA LEU A 39 -13.11 6.06 1.36
C LEU A 39 -14.61 5.77 1.17
N ARG A 40 -15.31 6.70 0.53
CA ARG A 40 -16.75 6.61 0.29
C ARG A 40 -17.04 5.94 -1.05
N VAL A 41 -18.04 5.05 -1.06
CA VAL A 41 -18.49 4.37 -2.28
C VAL A 41 -19.26 5.33 -3.15
N VAL A 42 -18.97 5.37 -4.45
CA VAL A 42 -19.83 6.06 -5.42
C VAL A 42 -21.16 5.31 -5.49
N ILE A 43 -22.25 6.02 -5.21
CA ILE A 43 -23.59 5.51 -5.47
C ILE A 43 -23.82 5.63 -6.99
N PRO A 44 -23.97 4.51 -7.72
CA PRO A 44 -24.19 4.61 -9.15
C PRO A 44 -25.46 5.42 -9.43
N THR A 45 -25.33 6.50 -10.19
CA THR A 45 -26.47 7.31 -10.72
C THR A 45 -27.38 6.52 -11.66
N ALA A 46 -27.13 5.24 -11.90
CA ALA A 46 -28.03 4.34 -12.62
C ALA A 46 -29.41 4.21 -11.97
N TYR A 47 -29.56 4.55 -10.69
CA TYR A 47 -30.86 4.79 -10.07
C TYR A 47 -31.57 6.04 -10.63
N ALA A 48 -30.87 6.90 -11.37
CA ALA A 48 -31.43 8.13 -11.93
C ALA A 48 -32.03 7.96 -13.35
N MET A 49 -32.00 6.79 -13.95
CA MET A 49 -32.42 6.55 -15.33
C MET A 49 -33.57 5.55 -15.49
N ALA A 50 -34.37 5.31 -14.47
CA ALA A 50 -35.70 4.70 -14.68
C ALA A 50 -36.67 5.79 -15.11
N ASP A 51 -37.58 5.51 -16.03
CA ASP A 51 -38.61 6.41 -16.61
C ASP A 51 -39.55 7.13 -15.59
N ALA A 52 -39.21 7.11 -14.31
CA ALA A 52 -39.96 7.65 -13.17
C ALA A 52 -39.37 8.94 -12.57
N GLY A 53 -38.38 9.60 -13.22
CA GLY A 53 -37.71 10.78 -12.67
C GLY A 53 -36.51 10.45 -11.79
N PRO A 54 -35.75 11.46 -11.31
CA PRO A 54 -34.58 11.22 -10.48
C PRO A 54 -34.98 10.49 -9.20
N LEU A 55 -34.60 9.23 -9.07
CA LEU A 55 -34.74 8.49 -7.82
C LEU A 55 -33.78 9.15 -6.81
N ALA A 56 -34.36 9.85 -5.84
CA ALA A 56 -33.62 10.37 -4.71
C ALA A 56 -32.97 9.20 -3.97
N ILE A 57 -31.73 9.37 -3.59
CA ILE A 57 -31.02 8.41 -2.73
C ILE A 57 -31.87 8.25 -1.46
N PRO A 58 -32.20 7.03 -1.02
CA PRO A 58 -32.94 6.85 0.21
C PRO A 58 -32.23 7.54 1.38
N PRO A 59 -32.93 8.34 2.20
CA PRO A 59 -32.30 9.01 3.34
C PRO A 59 -31.57 8.08 4.31
N SER A 60 -32.00 6.82 4.42
CA SER A 60 -31.31 5.79 5.18
C SER A 60 -29.91 5.49 4.64
N LEU A 61 -29.73 5.43 3.33
CA LEU A 61 -28.44 5.16 2.70
C LEU A 61 -27.47 6.34 2.88
N GLU A 62 -27.97 7.58 2.77
CA GLU A 62 -27.15 8.76 3.06
C GLU A 62 -26.70 8.78 4.53
N GLN A 63 -27.57 8.41 5.46
CA GLN A 63 -27.25 8.29 6.88
C GLN A 63 -26.21 7.20 7.13
N ASP A 64 -26.34 6.04 6.51
CA ASP A 64 -25.39 4.92 6.64
C ASP A 64 -24.00 5.32 6.12
N ILE A 65 -23.92 6.05 5.00
CA ILE A 65 -22.65 6.55 4.44
C ILE A 65 -22.01 7.56 5.38
N ALA A 66 -22.79 8.51 5.92
CA ALA A 66 -22.29 9.51 6.84
C ALA A 66 -21.82 8.89 8.16
N GLU A 67 -22.56 7.94 8.70
CA GLU A 67 -22.17 7.22 9.92
C GLU A 67 -20.91 6.37 9.70
N ASN A 68 -20.81 5.69 8.55
CA ASN A 68 -19.58 4.94 8.18
C ASN A 68 -18.37 5.88 8.10
N ALA A 69 -18.49 7.03 7.44
CA ALA A 69 -17.40 8.00 7.35
C ALA A 69 -16.98 8.52 8.74
N LYS A 70 -17.94 8.77 9.64
CA LYS A 70 -17.68 9.19 11.01
C LYS A 70 -16.97 8.11 11.83
N GLN A 71 -17.41 6.86 11.71
CA GLN A 71 -16.79 5.73 12.41
C GLN A 71 -15.37 5.49 11.91
N THR A 72 -15.15 5.62 10.61
CA THR A 72 -13.84 5.49 9.98
C THR A 72 -12.88 6.58 10.45
N ARG A 73 -13.36 7.81 10.56
CA ARG A 73 -12.61 8.91 11.16
C ARG A 73 -12.23 8.62 12.61
N THR A 74 -13.21 8.22 13.42
CA THR A 74 -12.99 7.90 14.83
C THR A 74 -11.93 6.80 14.98
N LEU A 75 -11.99 5.77 14.13
CA LEU A 75 -11.00 4.69 14.13
C LEU A 75 -9.59 5.23 13.86
N PHE A 76 -9.43 6.08 12.83
CA PHE A 76 -8.13 6.66 12.49
C PHE A 76 -7.61 7.57 13.61
N GLU A 77 -8.41 8.52 14.07
CA GLU A 77 -8.02 9.50 15.10
C GLU A 77 -7.70 8.81 16.44
N THR A 78 -8.52 7.85 16.86
CA THR A 78 -8.28 7.07 18.09
C THR A 78 -6.98 6.28 17.96
N PHE A 79 -6.77 5.58 16.84
CA PHE A 79 -5.54 4.84 16.59
C PHE A 79 -4.31 5.76 16.68
N MET A 80 -4.32 6.92 16.03
CA MET A 80 -3.18 7.85 16.06
C MET A 80 -2.94 8.38 17.46
N GLN A 81 -3.98 8.70 18.22
CA GLN A 81 -3.91 9.17 19.60
C GLN A 81 -3.32 8.12 20.55
N GLU A 82 -3.82 6.88 20.48
CA GLU A 82 -3.35 5.76 21.31
C GLU A 82 -1.87 5.44 21.06
N HIS A 83 -1.40 5.68 19.86
CA HIS A 83 0.00 5.47 19.48
C HIS A 83 0.89 6.72 19.64
N GLY A 84 0.35 7.79 20.22
CA GLY A 84 1.09 9.03 20.51
C GLY A 84 1.55 9.79 19.26
N VAL A 85 0.81 9.68 18.15
CA VAL A 85 1.09 10.43 16.92
C VAL A 85 0.43 11.80 17.01
N PRO A 86 1.18 12.91 16.97
CA PRO A 86 0.62 14.25 17.04
C PRO A 86 -0.34 14.52 15.86
N SER A 87 -1.49 15.12 16.18
CA SER A 87 -2.39 15.65 15.15
C SER A 87 -1.88 16.99 14.65
N GLY A 88 -1.79 17.17 13.33
CA GLY A 88 -1.32 18.41 12.71
C GLY A 88 -1.10 18.27 11.22
N GLY A 89 -0.87 19.39 10.55
CA GLY A 89 -0.50 19.40 9.12
C GLY A 89 0.89 18.85 8.87
N PRO A 90 1.31 18.81 7.59
CA PRO A 90 2.63 18.29 7.21
C PRO A 90 3.74 19.05 7.92
N THR A 91 4.58 18.31 8.63
CA THR A 91 5.76 18.79 9.35
C THR A 91 6.97 17.93 9.02
N THR A 92 8.14 18.30 9.53
CA THR A 92 9.38 17.52 9.34
C THR A 92 9.50 16.35 10.33
N VAL A 93 8.53 16.18 11.23
CA VAL A 93 8.47 15.10 12.22
C VAL A 93 7.20 14.30 12.05
N LEU A 94 7.14 13.12 12.66
CA LEU A 94 5.97 12.27 12.66
C LEU A 94 4.71 13.04 13.09
N SER A 95 3.72 13.06 12.22
CA SER A 95 2.42 13.72 12.47
C SER A 95 1.31 13.03 11.67
N SER A 96 0.06 13.29 12.02
CA SER A 96 -1.08 12.77 11.30
C SER A 96 -2.19 13.81 11.13
N LYS A 97 -2.97 13.68 10.08
CA LYS A 97 -4.15 14.51 9.84
C LYS A 97 -5.25 13.67 9.19
N TRP A 98 -6.47 13.96 9.57
CA TRP A 98 -7.64 13.50 8.85
C TRP A 98 -8.05 14.52 7.80
N LEU A 99 -8.28 14.06 6.56
CA LEU A 99 -8.85 14.88 5.51
C LEU A 99 -10.37 14.79 5.57
N GLU A 100 -11.00 15.91 5.88
CA GLU A 100 -12.47 16.06 5.85
C GLU A 100 -12.96 16.10 4.40
N ASP A 101 -14.22 15.76 4.21
CA ASP A 101 -14.95 15.95 2.95
C ASP A 101 -14.21 15.44 1.69
N ALA A 102 -13.48 14.33 1.83
CA ALA A 102 -12.86 13.69 0.68
C ALA A 102 -13.94 13.33 -0.37
N PRO A 103 -13.70 13.58 -1.67
CA PRO A 103 -14.61 13.17 -2.73
C PRO A 103 -14.90 11.68 -2.72
N GLU A 104 -16.06 11.31 -3.25
CA GLU A 104 -16.44 9.90 -3.38
C GLU A 104 -15.66 9.20 -4.49
N GLY A 105 -15.46 7.90 -4.31
CA GLY A 105 -14.91 7.01 -5.31
C GLY A 105 -13.41 6.77 -5.23
N ASP A 106 -13.03 5.65 -5.80
CA ASP A 106 -11.64 5.17 -5.78
C ASP A 106 -10.70 6.09 -6.58
N HIS A 107 -11.19 6.82 -7.58
CA HIS A 107 -10.40 7.80 -8.36
C HIS A 107 -9.77 8.88 -7.49
N PHE A 108 -10.38 9.21 -6.35
CA PHE A 108 -9.78 10.16 -5.43
C PHE A 108 -8.47 9.62 -4.85
N VAL A 109 -8.39 8.33 -4.56
CA VAL A 109 -7.13 7.68 -4.10
C VAL A 109 -6.02 7.87 -5.13
N GLY A 110 -6.31 7.63 -6.41
CA GLY A 110 -5.34 7.82 -7.49
C GLY A 110 -4.93 9.27 -7.66
N SER A 111 -5.88 10.19 -7.75
CA SER A 111 -5.62 11.61 -8.00
C SER A 111 -4.94 12.32 -6.83
N HIS A 112 -5.43 12.13 -5.61
CA HIS A 112 -4.87 12.70 -4.40
C HIS A 112 -3.53 12.07 -4.01
N GLY A 113 -3.39 10.77 -4.25
CA GLY A 113 -2.16 10.01 -4.03
C GLY A 113 -0.93 10.56 -4.77
N ARG A 114 -1.12 11.31 -5.85
CA ARG A 114 -0.01 11.97 -6.60
C ARG A 114 0.81 12.93 -5.74
N LEU A 115 0.25 13.45 -4.66
CA LEU A 115 0.90 14.38 -3.76
C LEU A 115 1.67 13.69 -2.61
N PHE A 116 1.63 12.36 -2.56
CA PHE A 116 2.26 11.56 -1.50
C PHE A 116 3.44 10.75 -2.03
N ASP A 117 4.38 10.41 -1.14
CA ASP A 117 5.52 9.55 -1.48
C ASP A 117 5.14 8.08 -1.50
N LEU A 118 4.11 7.69 -0.73
CA LEU A 118 3.65 6.32 -0.57
C LEU A 118 2.15 6.28 -0.27
N ILE A 119 1.46 5.29 -0.85
CA ILE A 119 0.09 4.93 -0.47
C ILE A 119 0.14 3.59 0.26
N VAL A 120 -0.50 3.51 1.43
CA VAL A 120 -0.61 2.25 2.20
C VAL A 120 -2.06 1.78 2.17
N LEU A 121 -2.25 0.56 1.70
CA LEU A 121 -3.56 -0.09 1.57
C LEU A 121 -3.56 -1.44 2.28
N GLY A 122 -4.71 -1.86 2.77
CA GLY A 122 -4.92 -3.23 3.20
C GLY A 122 -4.86 -4.21 2.02
N ARG A 123 -4.57 -5.46 2.29
CA ARG A 123 -4.63 -6.51 1.27
C ARG A 123 -6.08 -6.70 0.82
N PRO A 124 -6.38 -6.63 -0.49
CA PRO A 124 -7.72 -6.93 -1.00
C PRO A 124 -8.14 -8.36 -0.63
N GLY A 125 -9.34 -8.50 -0.07
CA GLY A 125 -9.94 -9.78 0.28
C GLY A 125 -10.82 -10.33 -0.84
N ARG A 126 -11.15 -11.63 -0.78
CA ARG A 126 -12.21 -12.21 -1.63
C ARG A 126 -13.60 -11.86 -1.10
N ASP A 127 -13.68 -11.51 0.19
CA ASP A 127 -14.89 -11.11 0.91
C ASP A 127 -14.80 -9.61 1.24
N LEU A 128 -15.88 -9.01 1.67
CA LEU A 128 -15.95 -7.60 2.13
C LEU A 128 -15.10 -7.27 3.38
N LYS A 129 -14.22 -8.19 3.79
CA LYS A 129 -13.38 -8.11 5.00
C LYS A 129 -12.03 -7.42 4.79
N GLY A 130 -11.73 -6.97 3.60
CA GLY A 130 -10.47 -6.29 3.26
C GLY A 130 -10.69 -5.12 2.32
N SER A 131 -9.61 -4.40 1.98
CA SER A 131 -9.67 -3.31 1.00
C SER A 131 -10.23 -3.78 -0.34
N ARG A 132 -10.92 -2.89 -1.04
CA ARG A 132 -11.50 -3.18 -2.35
C ARG A 132 -10.40 -3.29 -3.41
N MET A 133 -10.58 -4.18 -4.38
CA MET A 133 -9.66 -4.32 -5.51
C MET A 133 -9.61 -3.04 -6.35
N THR A 134 -10.75 -2.39 -6.55
CA THR A 134 -10.85 -1.12 -7.29
C THR A 134 -10.04 0.01 -6.65
N THR A 135 -9.95 0.06 -5.33
CA THR A 135 -9.10 1.00 -4.60
C THR A 135 -7.61 0.74 -4.88
N LEU A 136 -7.21 -0.54 -4.85
CA LEU A 136 -5.84 -0.93 -5.19
C LEU A 136 -5.49 -0.60 -6.64
N GLU A 137 -6.39 -0.86 -7.58
CA GLU A 137 -6.22 -0.54 -9.00
C GLU A 137 -6.07 0.97 -9.22
N ALA A 138 -6.92 1.80 -8.61
CA ALA A 138 -6.81 3.25 -8.68
C ALA A 138 -5.46 3.74 -8.10
N ALA A 139 -5.04 3.21 -6.96
CA ALA A 139 -3.74 3.54 -6.38
C ALA A 139 -2.57 3.17 -7.30
N LEU A 140 -2.58 1.97 -7.90
CA LEU A 140 -1.50 1.46 -8.74
C LEU A 140 -1.41 2.17 -10.11
N PHE A 141 -2.56 2.41 -10.74
CA PHE A 141 -2.59 2.86 -12.14
C PHE A 141 -2.77 4.36 -12.30
N GLU A 142 -3.30 5.06 -11.30
CA GLU A 142 -3.65 6.48 -11.44
C GLU A 142 -2.77 7.42 -10.60
N SER A 143 -2.12 6.92 -9.53
CA SER A 143 -1.31 7.78 -8.65
C SER A 143 0.11 8.04 -9.16
N GLY A 144 0.71 7.09 -9.87
CA GLY A 144 2.13 7.12 -10.23
C GLY A 144 3.07 7.00 -9.01
N ARG A 145 2.55 6.53 -7.89
CA ARG A 145 3.29 6.37 -6.62
C ARG A 145 3.41 4.90 -6.23
N PRO A 146 4.41 4.55 -5.41
CA PRO A 146 4.49 3.21 -4.86
C PRO A 146 3.30 2.93 -3.95
N VAL A 147 2.86 1.67 -3.97
CA VAL A 147 1.81 1.18 -3.08
C VAL A 147 2.39 0.11 -2.16
N LEU A 148 2.21 0.28 -0.86
CA LEU A 148 2.53 -0.71 0.14
C LEU A 148 1.25 -1.45 0.54
N ILE A 149 1.20 -2.75 0.30
CA ILE A 149 0.08 -3.61 0.70
C ILE A 149 0.38 -4.16 2.10
N ALA A 150 -0.43 -3.75 3.07
CA ALA A 150 -0.30 -4.21 4.45
C ALA A 150 -0.65 -5.70 4.58
N PRO A 151 0.10 -6.47 5.37
CA PRO A 151 -0.23 -7.86 5.66
C PRO A 151 -1.50 -7.96 6.53
N PRO A 152 -2.21 -9.11 6.53
CA PRO A 152 -3.38 -9.30 7.39
C PRO A 152 -3.07 -9.20 8.90
N SER A 153 -1.84 -9.50 9.29
CA SER A 153 -1.37 -9.36 10.67
C SER A 153 -0.22 -8.38 10.71
N PRO A 154 -0.25 -7.41 11.61
CA PRO A 154 0.77 -6.38 11.69
C PRO A 154 2.13 -6.99 12.05
N ARG A 155 3.19 -6.35 11.57
CA ARG A 155 4.57 -6.73 11.89
C ARG A 155 5.22 -5.61 12.70
N PRO A 156 5.79 -5.90 13.89
CA PRO A 156 6.40 -4.88 14.73
C PRO A 156 7.64 -4.26 14.08
N GLN A 157 8.24 -4.97 13.15
CA GLN A 157 9.38 -4.50 12.36
C GLN A 157 9.18 -4.84 10.89
N MET A 158 9.58 -3.92 10.02
CA MET A 158 9.49 -4.05 8.57
C MET A 158 10.75 -3.49 7.90
N GLY A 159 11.18 -4.15 6.81
CA GLY A 159 12.25 -3.65 5.94
C GLY A 159 13.67 -4.02 6.37
N SER A 160 13.88 -4.80 7.45
CA SER A 160 15.22 -5.32 7.82
C SER A 160 15.69 -6.42 6.84
N ASN A 161 14.78 -7.35 6.51
CA ASN A 161 15.02 -8.38 5.51
C ASN A 161 14.07 -8.14 4.33
N VAL A 162 14.61 -7.91 3.13
CA VAL A 162 13.82 -7.60 1.94
C VAL A 162 14.06 -8.62 0.84
N LEU A 163 12.99 -9.16 0.29
CA LEU A 163 13.00 -10.01 -0.90
C LEU A 163 12.48 -9.21 -2.10
N ILE A 164 13.30 -9.10 -3.13
CA ILE A 164 12.91 -8.52 -4.43
C ILE A 164 12.64 -9.69 -5.38
N ALA A 165 11.37 -9.90 -5.76
CA ALA A 165 11.03 -10.85 -6.81
C ALA A 165 11.32 -10.21 -8.17
N TRP A 166 12.38 -10.65 -8.86
CA TRP A 166 12.90 -10.02 -10.08
C TRP A 166 12.58 -10.82 -11.33
N ASN A 167 11.88 -10.21 -12.28
CA ASN A 167 11.60 -10.78 -13.61
C ASN A 167 12.10 -9.92 -14.78
N SER A 168 12.90 -8.89 -14.49
CA SER A 168 13.50 -7.96 -15.47
C SER A 168 12.52 -6.93 -16.08
N SER A 169 11.26 -6.85 -15.60
CA SER A 169 10.28 -5.91 -16.15
C SER A 169 10.52 -4.47 -15.73
N THR A 170 9.95 -3.53 -16.49
CA THR A 170 10.00 -2.11 -16.20
C THR A 170 9.24 -1.75 -14.92
N GLU A 171 8.16 -2.46 -14.62
CA GLU A 171 7.37 -2.30 -13.40
C GLU A 171 8.20 -2.64 -12.17
N GLN A 172 8.97 -3.73 -12.24
CA GLN A 172 9.85 -4.10 -11.14
C GLN A 172 11.05 -3.16 -11.00
N ALA A 173 11.61 -2.68 -12.12
CA ALA A 173 12.65 -1.67 -12.08
C ALA A 173 12.18 -0.38 -11.39
N ARG A 174 10.95 0.08 -11.69
CA ARG A 174 10.32 1.21 -10.99
C ARG A 174 10.08 0.91 -9.52
N THR A 175 9.57 -0.28 -9.20
CA THR A 175 9.34 -0.71 -7.81
C THR A 175 10.63 -0.70 -7.00
N VAL A 176 11.73 -1.19 -7.55
CA VAL A 176 13.07 -1.14 -6.92
C VAL A 176 13.50 0.31 -6.70
N ALA A 177 13.34 1.18 -7.69
CA ALA A 177 13.70 2.59 -7.56
C ALA A 177 12.88 3.28 -6.44
N PHE A 178 11.59 3.03 -6.36
CA PHE A 178 10.73 3.54 -5.29
C PHE A 178 11.06 2.96 -3.92
N ALA A 179 11.47 1.68 -3.87
CA ALA A 179 11.80 1.00 -2.62
C ALA A 179 13.17 1.38 -2.04
N MET A 180 14.00 2.15 -2.75
CA MET A 180 15.35 2.54 -2.30
C MET A 180 15.43 3.09 -0.87
N PRO A 181 14.45 3.89 -0.36
CA PRO A 181 14.47 4.33 1.04
C PRO A 181 14.43 3.18 2.06
N ILE A 182 13.73 2.09 1.73
CA ILE A 182 13.69 0.87 2.57
C ILE A 182 14.95 0.04 2.32
N LEU A 183 15.33 -0.18 1.07
CA LEU A 183 16.45 -1.03 0.69
C LEU A 183 17.79 -0.56 1.30
N LYS A 184 18.01 0.76 1.36
CA LYS A 184 19.22 1.34 1.98
C LYS A 184 19.30 1.15 3.50
N ARG A 185 18.18 0.87 4.15
CA ARG A 185 18.10 0.64 5.60
C ARG A 185 17.97 -0.85 5.93
N ALA A 186 17.91 -1.71 4.91
CA ALA A 186 17.78 -3.14 5.10
C ALA A 186 19.12 -3.77 5.55
N ASP A 187 19.04 -4.69 6.49
CA ASP A 187 20.18 -5.50 6.91
C ASP A 187 20.54 -6.55 5.84
N ARG A 188 19.53 -7.01 5.12
CA ARG A 188 19.65 -8.03 4.08
C ARG A 188 18.67 -7.80 2.94
N VAL A 189 19.18 -7.83 1.71
CA VAL A 189 18.36 -7.78 0.49
C VAL A 189 18.67 -9.00 -0.37
N VAL A 190 17.65 -9.74 -0.75
CA VAL A 190 17.75 -10.89 -1.67
C VAL A 190 17.00 -10.58 -2.95
N VAL A 191 17.69 -10.63 -4.07
CA VAL A 191 17.10 -10.54 -5.42
C VAL A 191 16.82 -11.96 -5.90
N LEU A 192 15.56 -12.34 -5.89
CA LEU A 192 15.08 -13.67 -6.26
C LEU A 192 14.62 -13.69 -7.72
N THR A 193 15.23 -14.56 -8.53
CA THR A 193 14.78 -14.91 -9.88
C THR A 193 14.20 -16.31 -9.89
N VAL A 194 13.02 -16.50 -10.48
CA VAL A 194 12.37 -17.81 -10.65
C VAL A 194 12.57 -18.26 -12.09
N GLU A 195 13.42 -19.28 -12.30
CA GLU A 195 13.61 -19.89 -13.63
C GLU A 195 12.36 -20.61 -14.10
N GLY A 196 12.01 -20.39 -15.37
CA GLY A 196 10.76 -20.90 -15.95
C GLY A 196 9.51 -20.10 -15.54
N GLY A 197 9.68 -19.02 -14.78
CA GLY A 197 8.61 -18.09 -14.44
C GLY A 197 8.33 -17.06 -15.54
N ALA A 198 7.51 -16.05 -15.20
CA ALA A 198 7.13 -14.95 -16.11
C ALA A 198 8.26 -13.92 -16.28
N ALA A 199 9.44 -14.32 -16.74
CA ALA A 199 10.53 -13.43 -17.03
C ALA A 199 10.35 -12.74 -18.40
N VAL A 200 10.81 -11.49 -18.48
CA VAL A 200 10.92 -10.75 -19.75
C VAL A 200 12.41 -10.53 -20.07
N PRO A 201 12.77 -10.31 -21.35
CA PRO A 201 14.15 -9.96 -21.71
C PRO A 201 14.62 -8.71 -20.99
N GLY A 202 15.78 -8.79 -20.34
CA GLY A 202 16.29 -7.65 -19.56
C GLY A 202 17.45 -8.03 -18.63
N PRO A 203 17.81 -7.13 -17.70
CA PRO A 203 18.92 -7.34 -16.78
C PRO A 203 18.70 -8.53 -15.84
N THR A 204 19.73 -9.32 -15.62
CA THR A 204 19.69 -10.45 -14.68
C THR A 204 19.61 -9.99 -13.23
N GLY A 205 19.21 -10.89 -12.31
CA GLY A 205 19.22 -10.61 -10.87
C GLY A 205 20.63 -10.25 -10.35
N GLN A 206 21.70 -10.80 -10.93
CA GLN A 206 23.08 -10.45 -10.59
C GLN A 206 23.43 -9.01 -11.01
N GLN A 207 22.98 -8.58 -12.19
CA GLN A 207 23.16 -7.20 -12.63
C GLN A 207 22.39 -6.21 -11.76
N LEU A 208 21.18 -6.56 -11.32
CA LEU A 208 20.45 -5.77 -10.35
C LEU A 208 21.18 -5.71 -8.99
N CYS A 209 21.73 -6.81 -8.50
CA CYS A 209 22.53 -6.79 -7.28
C CYS A 209 23.73 -5.84 -7.39
N HIS A 210 24.44 -5.87 -8.51
CA HIS A 210 25.55 -4.95 -8.74
C HIS A 210 25.09 -3.49 -8.70
N TYR A 211 23.99 -3.16 -9.37
CA TYR A 211 23.38 -1.82 -9.31
C TYR A 211 23.02 -1.40 -7.88
N LEU A 212 22.41 -2.29 -7.09
CA LEU A 212 22.04 -2.03 -5.71
C LEU A 212 23.25 -1.83 -4.80
N GLN A 213 24.31 -2.64 -4.99
CA GLN A 213 25.58 -2.52 -4.25
C GLN A 213 26.27 -1.18 -4.51
N LEU A 214 26.24 -0.66 -5.73
CA LEU A 214 26.74 0.69 -6.06
C LEU A 214 26.00 1.79 -5.30
N SER A 215 24.75 1.51 -4.88
CA SER A 215 23.93 2.40 -4.05
C SER A 215 24.07 2.15 -2.54
N GLY A 216 24.98 1.26 -2.12
CA GLY A 216 25.21 0.89 -0.72
C GLY A 216 24.21 -0.12 -0.15
N VAL A 217 23.42 -0.81 -1.00
CA VAL A 217 22.44 -1.81 -0.56
C VAL A 217 23.08 -3.21 -0.51
N PRO A 218 23.00 -3.97 0.61
CA PRO A 218 23.62 -5.28 0.77
C PRO A 218 22.83 -6.38 0.05
N ALA A 219 22.81 -6.37 -1.29
CA ALA A 219 22.03 -7.27 -2.12
C ALA A 219 22.79 -8.53 -2.52
N LYS A 220 22.10 -9.68 -2.51
CA LYS A 220 22.56 -10.98 -3.02
C LYS A 220 21.54 -11.58 -3.98
N ALA A 221 22.00 -12.11 -5.11
CA ALA A 221 21.15 -12.80 -6.06
C ALA A 221 20.89 -14.26 -5.62
N LEU A 222 19.66 -14.70 -5.80
CA LEU A 222 19.24 -16.08 -5.61
C LEU A 222 18.37 -16.50 -6.81
N THR A 223 18.67 -17.66 -7.37
CA THR A 223 17.87 -18.24 -8.46
C THR A 223 17.27 -19.56 -8.00
N VAL A 224 15.98 -19.75 -8.26
CA VAL A 224 15.25 -20.98 -7.94
C VAL A 224 14.41 -21.43 -9.14
N GLY A 225 14.25 -22.75 -9.30
CA GLY A 225 13.36 -23.30 -10.31
C GLY A 225 11.91 -23.36 -9.84
N LEU A 226 10.95 -23.38 -10.76
CA LEU A 226 9.52 -23.55 -10.47
C LEU A 226 9.22 -24.89 -9.76
N ASN A 227 9.90 -25.97 -10.13
CA ASN A 227 9.68 -27.31 -9.55
C ASN A 227 8.20 -27.72 -9.51
N GLY A 228 7.49 -27.47 -10.61
CA GLY A 228 6.06 -27.78 -10.75
C GLY A 228 5.08 -26.83 -10.03
N ARG A 229 5.55 -25.69 -9.51
CA ARG A 229 4.74 -24.69 -8.81
C ARG A 229 4.44 -23.48 -9.69
N LEU A 230 3.45 -22.68 -9.28
CA LEU A 230 3.26 -21.34 -9.83
C LEU A 230 4.38 -20.41 -9.34
N THR A 231 4.73 -19.40 -10.14
CA THR A 231 5.79 -18.43 -9.81
C THR A 231 5.55 -17.77 -8.44
N GLY A 232 4.30 -17.37 -8.14
CA GLY A 232 3.94 -16.77 -6.86
C GLY A 232 4.16 -17.71 -5.67
N GLU A 233 3.89 -18.99 -5.81
CA GLU A 233 4.14 -20.00 -4.77
C GLU A 233 5.63 -20.20 -4.52
N ALA A 234 6.44 -20.21 -5.58
CA ALA A 234 7.89 -20.29 -5.47
C ALA A 234 8.45 -19.08 -4.72
N VAL A 235 7.98 -17.88 -5.01
CA VAL A 235 8.36 -16.63 -4.31
C VAL A 235 7.96 -16.68 -2.83
N LEU A 236 6.71 -17.04 -2.52
CA LEU A 236 6.21 -17.10 -1.14
C LEU A 236 7.00 -18.10 -0.29
N ARG A 237 7.37 -19.26 -0.84
CA ARG A 237 8.19 -20.24 -0.13
C ARG A 237 9.57 -19.68 0.23
N MET A 238 10.17 -18.94 -0.67
CA MET A 238 11.51 -18.34 -0.45
C MET A 238 11.46 -17.18 0.54
N HIS A 239 10.34 -16.47 0.63
CA HIS A 239 10.16 -15.45 1.65
C HIS A 239 10.43 -16.00 3.06
N TRP A 240 9.83 -17.13 3.42
CA TRP A 240 10.05 -17.76 4.73
C TRP A 240 11.51 -18.16 4.98
N VAL A 241 12.21 -18.66 3.98
CA VAL A 241 13.62 -19.07 4.10
C VAL A 241 14.55 -17.87 4.25
N VAL A 242 14.22 -16.72 3.67
CA VAL A 242 15.07 -15.53 3.64
C VAL A 242 14.84 -14.64 4.85
N THR A 243 13.62 -14.66 5.44
CA THR A 243 13.25 -13.79 6.57
C THR A 243 13.34 -14.45 7.94
N SER A 244 13.59 -15.78 7.99
CA SER A 244 13.98 -16.52 9.19
C SER A 244 15.46 -16.36 9.45
#